data_6441c9781ccbf82aea960dce3d55eaa5
#
_entry.id   6441c9781ccbf82aea960dce3d55eaa5
#
_cell.length_a   1.000
_cell.length_b   1.000
_cell.length_c   1.000
_cell.angle_alpha   90.00
_cell.angle_beta   90.00
_cell.angle_gamma   90.00
#
_symmetry.space_group_name_H-M   'P 1'
#
loop_
_entity.id
_entity.type
_entity.pdbx_description
1 polymer ?
#
loop_
_entity_poly.entity_id
_entity_poly.type
_entity_poly.pdbx_seq_one_letter_code
_entity_poly.pdbx_strand_id
1 'polypeptide(L)'
;LFNLDTKIILRISGLPKLNFIRKFFWRIVSKNIFLVTCASDETKIAITKLGIFSENKIITLCDPIINVSYFNKKKKVELDKNLQNKNYFLSIGRLTRQKNQQLLVNLFSILKKENKNFNLYIIGDGEKKIFLNNLIKKLNLSENVFLLGHKENVFPYIKSAKAIFSSSLWEDPGAVMIEAAFCNTLVISSDCMSGPKEFLENGKAGYLFENNNIKSLKNSLDKFFNENLDKKKEKKIFAKKNSKKYTIFSHYLALKKIIN
;
A
#
# COMPACT_ATOMS: atom_id res chain seq x y z
N LEU A 1 -28.99 18.85 -17.85
CA LEU A 1 -28.36 17.58 -17.41
C LEU A 1 -28.96 16.48 -18.26
N PHE A 2 -28.15 15.83 -19.07
CA PHE A 2 -28.53 14.84 -20.06
C PHE A 2 -29.23 13.67 -19.38
N ASN A 3 -30.42 13.34 -19.88
CA ASN A 3 -31.15 12.12 -19.50
C ASN A 3 -30.44 10.95 -20.18
N LEU A 4 -29.37 10.43 -19.53
CA LEU A 4 -28.65 9.29 -20.03
C LEU A 4 -29.29 8.04 -19.43
N ASP A 5 -29.80 7.12 -20.26
CA ASP A 5 -30.20 5.76 -19.85
C ASP A 5 -29.04 4.90 -19.31
N THR A 6 -27.99 5.56 -18.87
CA THR A 6 -26.74 4.94 -18.44
C THR A 6 -26.60 5.03 -16.93
N LYS A 7 -26.37 3.91 -16.28
CA LYS A 7 -26.05 3.85 -14.83
C LYS A 7 -24.64 4.40 -14.59
N ILE A 8 -24.53 5.55 -13.92
CA ILE A 8 -23.25 6.17 -13.59
C ILE A 8 -22.76 5.64 -12.25
N ILE A 9 -21.61 4.97 -12.23
CA ILE A 9 -20.90 4.52 -11.03
C ILE A 9 -19.74 5.46 -10.77
N LEU A 10 -19.76 6.15 -9.63
CA LEU A 10 -18.66 7.02 -9.21
C LEU A 10 -17.67 6.25 -8.34
N ARG A 11 -16.44 6.08 -8.82
CA ARG A 11 -15.34 5.52 -8.03
C ARG A 11 -14.62 6.64 -7.26
N ILE A 12 -14.60 6.56 -5.93
CA ILE A 12 -13.84 7.47 -5.07
C ILE A 12 -12.56 6.79 -4.62
N SER A 13 -11.42 7.40 -4.97
CA SER A 13 -10.09 6.97 -4.61
C SER A 13 -9.50 7.93 -3.58
N GLY A 14 -9.31 7.45 -2.36
CA GLY A 14 -8.86 8.25 -1.23
C GLY A 14 -9.89 9.26 -0.72
N LEU A 15 -9.53 9.95 0.36
CA LEU A 15 -10.38 10.97 0.94
C LEU A 15 -10.31 12.27 0.12
N PRO A 16 -11.42 12.71 -0.49
CA PRO A 16 -11.43 13.92 -1.29
C PRO A 16 -11.27 15.16 -0.41
N LYS A 17 -10.39 16.06 -0.82
CA LYS A 17 -10.31 17.40 -0.23
C LYS A 17 -11.47 18.24 -0.78
N LEU A 18 -12.57 18.29 -0.06
CA LEU A 18 -13.76 19.05 -0.46
C LEU A 18 -13.77 20.43 0.20
N ASN A 19 -13.73 21.46 -0.63
CA ASN A 19 -14.13 22.82 -0.23
C ASN A 19 -15.64 23.00 -0.40
N PHE A 20 -16.19 24.15 0.02
CA PHE A 20 -17.61 24.46 -0.06
C PHE A 20 -18.17 24.35 -1.50
N ILE A 21 -17.41 24.88 -2.48
CA ILE A 21 -17.81 24.89 -3.90
C ILE A 21 -17.91 23.44 -4.43
N ARG A 22 -16.89 22.62 -4.15
CA ARG A 22 -16.91 21.20 -4.57
C ARG A 22 -18.04 20.41 -3.90
N LYS A 23 -18.33 20.66 -2.62
CA LYS A 23 -19.46 20.03 -1.93
C LYS A 23 -20.78 20.39 -2.58
N PHE A 24 -20.97 21.66 -2.98
CA PHE A 24 -22.16 22.12 -3.67
C PHE A 24 -22.35 21.40 -5.02
N PHE A 25 -21.31 21.38 -5.87
CA PHE A 25 -21.38 20.65 -7.14
C PHE A 25 -21.61 19.16 -6.97
N TRP A 26 -20.95 18.54 -5.98
CA TRP A 26 -21.17 17.12 -5.69
C TRP A 26 -22.60 16.83 -5.29
N ARG A 27 -23.26 17.71 -4.52
CA ARG A 27 -24.69 17.57 -4.18
C ARG A 27 -25.59 17.65 -5.38
N ILE A 28 -25.32 18.55 -6.34
CA ILE A 28 -26.10 18.65 -7.58
C ILE A 28 -25.95 17.36 -8.39
N VAL A 29 -24.73 16.88 -8.59
CA VAL A 29 -24.45 15.69 -9.42
C VAL A 29 -24.89 14.40 -8.73
N SER A 30 -24.92 14.35 -7.39
CA SER A 30 -25.22 13.14 -6.61
C SER A 30 -26.57 12.50 -6.96
N LYS A 31 -27.54 13.30 -7.40
CA LYS A 31 -28.87 12.82 -7.82
C LYS A 31 -28.79 11.86 -9.00
N ASN A 32 -27.85 12.09 -9.93
CA ASN A 32 -27.66 11.30 -11.15
C ASN A 32 -26.69 10.13 -10.97
N ILE A 33 -26.05 10.00 -9.80
CA ILE A 33 -25.15 8.89 -9.50
C ILE A 33 -25.98 7.69 -9.07
N PHE A 34 -25.84 6.60 -9.83
CA PHE A 34 -26.45 5.32 -9.50
C PHE A 34 -25.82 4.70 -8.25
N LEU A 35 -24.49 4.66 -8.22
CA LEU A 35 -23.71 4.05 -7.13
C LEU A 35 -22.39 4.76 -6.92
N VAL A 36 -21.93 4.79 -5.67
CA VAL A 36 -20.60 5.26 -5.27
C VAL A 36 -19.80 4.08 -4.75
N THR A 37 -18.62 3.84 -5.31
CA THR A 37 -17.72 2.78 -4.85
C THR A 37 -16.49 3.35 -4.17
N CYS A 38 -16.10 2.79 -3.02
CA CYS A 38 -14.92 3.14 -2.25
C CYS A 38 -13.99 1.93 -2.15
N ALA A 39 -12.66 2.15 -2.17
CA ALA A 39 -11.69 1.05 -2.14
C ALA A 39 -11.55 0.37 -0.77
N SER A 40 -11.96 1.05 0.30
CA SER A 40 -11.90 0.57 1.67
C SER A 40 -13.17 0.94 2.44
N ASP A 41 -13.47 0.20 3.51
CA ASP A 41 -14.58 0.55 4.41
C ASP A 41 -14.32 1.86 5.14
N GLU A 42 -13.05 2.17 5.45
CA GLU A 42 -12.66 3.44 6.04
C GLU A 42 -13.02 4.63 5.13
N THR A 43 -12.73 4.52 3.84
CA THR A 43 -13.13 5.54 2.84
C THR A 43 -14.66 5.61 2.72
N LYS A 44 -15.36 4.46 2.69
CA LYS A 44 -16.82 4.41 2.68
C LYS A 44 -17.41 5.19 3.86
N ILE A 45 -16.97 4.90 5.09
CA ILE A 45 -17.44 5.58 6.30
C ILE A 45 -17.20 7.09 6.21
N ALA A 46 -16.04 7.51 5.74
CA ALA A 46 -15.71 8.92 5.60
C ALA A 46 -16.59 9.63 4.56
N ILE A 47 -16.89 8.98 3.44
CA ILE A 47 -17.79 9.53 2.41
C ILE A 47 -19.24 9.59 2.89
N THR A 48 -19.71 8.57 3.61
CA THR A 48 -21.05 8.57 4.22
C THR A 48 -21.22 9.75 5.16
N LYS A 49 -20.22 10.05 6.01
CA LYS A 49 -20.24 11.19 6.93
C LYS A 49 -20.33 12.57 6.25
N LEU A 50 -19.99 12.67 4.97
CA LEU A 50 -20.14 13.92 4.22
C LEU A 50 -21.61 14.30 3.94
N GLY A 51 -22.55 13.34 4.01
CA GLY A 51 -23.97 13.56 3.76
C GLY A 51 -24.30 14.08 2.35
N ILE A 52 -23.47 13.73 1.36
CA ILE A 52 -23.65 14.16 -0.04
C ILE A 52 -24.42 13.13 -0.85
N PHE A 53 -24.14 11.85 -0.60
CA PHE A 53 -24.77 10.71 -1.26
C PHE A 53 -25.65 9.95 -0.25
N SER A 54 -26.74 9.36 -0.70
CA SER A 54 -27.54 8.47 0.13
C SER A 54 -26.72 7.25 0.54
N GLU A 55 -26.82 6.83 1.79
CA GLU A 55 -25.98 5.75 2.36
C GLU A 55 -26.10 4.42 1.60
N ASN A 56 -27.33 4.09 1.16
CA ASN A 56 -27.62 2.90 0.37
C ASN A 56 -26.95 2.89 -1.01
N LYS A 57 -26.48 4.05 -1.50
CA LYS A 57 -25.71 4.17 -2.74
C LYS A 57 -24.21 4.06 -2.54
N ILE A 58 -23.70 3.97 -1.30
CA ILE A 58 -22.25 3.94 -1.04
C ILE A 58 -21.85 2.52 -0.64
N ILE A 59 -20.98 1.90 -1.41
CA ILE A 59 -20.49 0.55 -1.14
C ILE A 59 -18.97 0.48 -1.16
N THR A 60 -18.44 -0.54 -0.48
CA THR A 60 -17.04 -0.90 -0.61
C THR A 60 -16.86 -1.87 -1.78
N LEU A 61 -15.95 -1.54 -2.69
CA LEU A 61 -15.57 -2.38 -3.82
C LEU A 61 -14.05 -2.39 -3.93
N CYS A 62 -13.42 -3.49 -3.55
CA CYS A 62 -11.96 -3.65 -3.62
C CYS A 62 -11.45 -3.45 -5.05
N ASP A 63 -10.34 -2.72 -5.21
CA ASP A 63 -9.74 -2.45 -6.51
C ASP A 63 -9.17 -3.71 -7.17
N PRO A 64 -9.20 -3.83 -8.51
CA PRO A 64 -8.64 -4.95 -9.25
C PRO A 64 -7.11 -4.83 -9.41
N ILE A 65 -6.36 -4.94 -8.30
CA ILE A 65 -4.91 -4.74 -8.25
C ILE A 65 -4.16 -5.95 -8.79
N ILE A 66 -4.65 -7.17 -8.49
CA ILE A 66 -3.95 -8.40 -8.82
C ILE A 66 -4.49 -9.03 -10.11
N ASN A 67 -3.68 -8.98 -11.16
CA ASN A 67 -3.86 -9.83 -12.32
C ASN A 67 -3.12 -11.15 -12.09
N VAL A 68 -3.86 -12.22 -11.81
CA VAL A 68 -3.28 -13.53 -11.45
C VAL A 68 -2.43 -14.11 -12.58
N SER A 69 -2.87 -14.00 -13.84
CA SER A 69 -2.13 -14.50 -15.00
C SER A 69 -0.81 -13.76 -15.19
N TYR A 70 -0.85 -12.43 -15.13
CA TYR A 70 0.34 -11.59 -15.20
C TYR A 70 1.31 -11.88 -14.05
N PHE A 71 0.80 -11.96 -12.82
CA PHE A 71 1.57 -12.32 -11.65
C PHE A 71 2.27 -13.67 -11.82
N ASN A 72 1.54 -14.72 -12.26
CA ASN A 72 2.09 -16.05 -12.44
C ASN A 72 3.20 -16.10 -13.49
N LYS A 73 3.11 -15.29 -14.53
CA LYS A 73 4.16 -15.12 -15.54
C LYS A 73 5.39 -14.39 -14.98
N LYS A 74 5.17 -13.27 -14.31
CA LYS A 74 6.24 -12.36 -13.86
C LYS A 74 6.99 -12.85 -12.60
N LYS A 75 6.35 -13.62 -11.71
CA LYS A 75 7.00 -14.19 -10.51
C LYS A 75 8.02 -15.29 -10.81
N LYS A 76 8.02 -15.83 -12.04
CA LYS A 76 8.99 -16.85 -12.49
C LYS A 76 10.33 -16.26 -12.89
N VAL A 77 10.37 -14.95 -13.15
CA VAL A 77 11.61 -14.25 -13.47
C VAL A 77 12.50 -14.26 -12.23
N GLU A 78 13.71 -14.71 -12.37
CA GLU A 78 14.69 -14.71 -11.28
C GLU A 78 15.22 -13.31 -11.01
N LEU A 79 15.51 -13.04 -9.76
CA LEU A 79 16.23 -11.84 -9.34
C LEU A 79 17.69 -11.96 -9.78
N ASP A 80 18.32 -10.82 -10.11
CA ASP A 80 19.76 -10.76 -10.38
C ASP A 80 20.54 -11.50 -9.29
N LYS A 81 21.49 -12.37 -9.69
CA LYS A 81 22.30 -13.20 -8.79
C LYS A 81 22.98 -12.37 -7.68
N ASN A 82 23.40 -11.14 -8.01
CA ASN A 82 23.99 -10.21 -7.05
C ASN A 82 23.04 -9.75 -5.95
N LEU A 83 21.72 -9.91 -6.14
CA LEU A 83 20.68 -9.51 -5.20
C LEU A 83 20.02 -10.72 -4.51
N GLN A 84 20.12 -11.94 -5.09
CA GLN A 84 19.44 -13.13 -4.58
C GLN A 84 19.83 -13.51 -3.14
N ASN A 85 21.09 -13.30 -2.75
CA ASN A 85 21.63 -13.71 -1.45
C ASN A 85 21.68 -12.56 -0.42
N LYS A 86 21.11 -11.40 -0.73
CA LYS A 86 21.15 -10.25 0.17
C LYS A 86 19.97 -10.24 1.13
N ASN A 87 20.25 -10.14 2.43
CA ASN A 87 19.27 -9.89 3.48
C ASN A 87 18.77 -8.44 3.38
N TYR A 88 17.65 -8.20 2.70
CA TYR A 88 17.16 -6.85 2.51
C TYR A 88 15.68 -6.68 2.84
N PHE A 89 15.34 -5.46 3.20
CA PHE A 89 14.00 -4.93 3.22
C PHE A 89 13.75 -4.15 1.93
N LEU A 90 12.49 -4.06 1.53
CA LEU A 90 12.13 -3.42 0.28
C LEU A 90 11.04 -2.37 0.50
N SER A 91 11.16 -1.24 -0.17
CA SER A 91 10.11 -0.23 -0.31
C SER A 91 9.87 0.05 -1.78
N ILE A 92 8.62 0.06 -2.22
CA ILE A 92 8.25 0.30 -3.62
C ILE A 92 7.22 1.42 -3.67
N GLY A 93 7.44 2.38 -4.56
CA GLY A 93 6.51 3.47 -4.80
C GLY A 93 7.18 4.72 -5.34
N ARG A 94 6.35 5.67 -5.78
CA ARG A 94 6.85 6.97 -6.25
C ARG A 94 7.66 7.64 -5.13
N LEU A 95 8.77 8.26 -5.48
CA LEU A 95 9.61 9.01 -4.53
C LEU A 95 9.00 10.40 -4.30
N THR A 96 7.95 10.44 -3.47
CA THR A 96 7.13 11.63 -3.21
C THR A 96 6.94 11.84 -1.71
N ARG A 97 6.42 13.00 -1.33
CA ARG A 97 6.04 13.27 0.07
C ARG A 97 5.06 12.21 0.59
N GLN A 98 4.11 11.76 -0.23
CA GLN A 98 3.10 10.78 0.17
C GLN A 98 3.74 9.47 0.67
N LYS A 99 4.73 8.94 -0.05
CA LYS A 99 5.34 7.64 0.25
C LYS A 99 6.38 7.69 1.39
N ASN A 100 6.86 8.88 1.75
CA ASN A 100 7.67 9.16 2.95
C ASN A 100 8.84 8.20 3.17
N GLN A 101 9.57 7.84 2.10
CA GLN A 101 10.75 6.97 2.19
C GLN A 101 11.86 7.56 3.07
N GLN A 102 11.84 8.88 3.30
CA GLN A 102 12.73 9.55 4.25
C GLN A 102 12.67 8.91 5.64
N LEU A 103 11.48 8.50 6.11
CA LEU A 103 11.32 7.84 7.41
C LEU A 103 12.10 6.52 7.46
N LEU A 104 12.11 5.78 6.35
CA LEU A 104 12.89 4.53 6.25
C LEU A 104 14.39 4.77 6.22
N VAL A 105 14.86 5.78 5.48
CA VAL A 105 16.28 6.16 5.48
C VAL A 105 16.74 6.52 6.89
N ASN A 106 15.93 7.29 7.64
CA ASN A 106 16.22 7.63 9.03
C ASN A 106 16.23 6.38 9.94
N LEU A 107 15.31 5.42 9.75
CA LEU A 107 15.33 4.15 10.47
C LEU A 107 16.66 3.41 10.25
N PHE A 108 17.11 3.32 8.99
CA PHE A 108 18.37 2.62 8.67
C PHE A 108 19.61 3.32 9.26
N SER A 109 19.58 4.63 9.46
CA SER A 109 20.60 5.35 10.23
C SER A 109 20.65 4.91 11.70
N ILE A 110 19.48 4.68 12.32
CA ILE A 110 19.41 4.15 13.69
C ILE A 110 19.94 2.73 13.75
N LEU A 111 19.51 1.86 12.81
CA LEU A 111 19.96 0.47 12.75
C LEU A 111 21.48 0.35 12.58
N LYS A 112 22.07 1.20 11.75
CA LYS A 112 23.52 1.25 11.58
C LYS A 112 24.25 1.61 12.87
N LYS A 113 23.75 2.59 13.64
CA LYS A 113 24.30 2.95 14.96
C LYS A 113 24.18 1.81 15.99
N GLU A 114 23.17 0.95 15.83
CA GLU A 114 23.00 -0.26 16.66
C GLU A 114 23.82 -1.46 16.14
N ASN A 115 24.73 -1.26 15.18
CA ASN A 115 25.51 -2.33 14.52
C ASN A 115 24.64 -3.41 13.85
N LYS A 116 23.41 -3.08 13.48
CA LYS A 116 22.49 -3.96 12.73
C LYS A 116 22.66 -3.72 11.24
N ASN A 117 23.36 -4.63 10.57
CA ASN A 117 23.68 -4.49 9.15
C ASN A 117 22.59 -5.12 8.26
N PHE A 118 21.65 -4.31 7.83
CA PHE A 118 20.61 -4.66 6.86
C PHE A 118 20.66 -3.76 5.64
N ASN A 119 20.17 -4.27 4.51
CA ASN A 119 20.00 -3.49 3.29
C ASN A 119 18.55 -3.03 3.12
N LEU A 120 18.35 -1.81 2.63
CA LEU A 120 17.09 -1.28 2.16
C LEU A 120 17.18 -1.02 0.66
N TYR A 121 16.33 -1.68 -0.11
CA TYR A 121 16.15 -1.36 -1.51
C TYR A 121 14.88 -0.52 -1.67
N ILE A 122 15.00 0.58 -2.40
CA ILE A 122 13.90 1.47 -2.71
C ILE A 122 13.72 1.46 -4.23
N ILE A 123 12.57 0.95 -4.68
CA ILE A 123 12.20 0.89 -6.09
C ILE A 123 11.17 1.98 -6.40
N GLY A 124 11.46 2.79 -7.39
CA GLY A 124 10.59 3.87 -7.87
C GLY A 124 11.38 5.08 -8.32
N ASP A 125 10.65 6.09 -8.79
CA ASP A 125 11.20 7.40 -9.17
C ASP A 125 10.25 8.51 -8.71
N GLY A 126 10.70 9.76 -8.70
CA GLY A 126 9.90 10.92 -8.32
C GLY A 126 10.72 12.11 -7.84
N GLU A 127 10.01 13.19 -7.52
CA GLU A 127 10.58 14.49 -7.14
C GLU A 127 11.55 14.44 -5.94
N LYS A 128 11.42 13.45 -5.07
CA LYS A 128 12.28 13.29 -3.87
C LYS A 128 13.58 12.51 -4.12
N LYS A 129 13.86 12.06 -5.34
CA LYS A 129 15.04 11.25 -5.65
C LYS A 129 16.35 11.93 -5.25
N ILE A 130 16.55 13.18 -5.65
CA ILE A 130 17.77 13.95 -5.33
C ILE A 130 17.88 14.14 -3.81
N PHE A 131 16.78 14.53 -3.17
CA PHE A 131 16.72 14.70 -1.71
C PHE A 131 17.09 13.41 -0.97
N LEU A 132 16.54 12.28 -1.37
CA LEU A 132 16.83 10.97 -0.74
C LEU A 132 18.29 10.57 -0.96
N ASN A 133 18.85 10.75 -2.16
CA ASN A 133 20.27 10.49 -2.40
C ASN A 133 21.18 11.33 -1.50
N ASN A 134 20.89 12.61 -1.34
CA ASN A 134 21.66 13.50 -0.48
C ASN A 134 21.53 13.09 1.00
N LEU A 135 20.35 12.69 1.44
CA LEU A 135 20.11 12.21 2.79
C LEU A 135 20.87 10.91 3.08
N ILE A 136 20.87 9.95 2.14
CA ILE A 136 21.62 8.69 2.24
C ILE A 136 23.11 8.97 2.41
N LYS A 137 23.68 9.87 1.61
CA LYS A 137 25.10 10.29 1.72
C LYS A 137 25.38 10.97 3.05
N LYS A 138 24.55 11.95 3.45
CA LYS A 138 24.69 12.69 4.71
C LYS A 138 24.69 11.78 5.93
N LEU A 139 23.92 10.68 5.90
CA LEU A 139 23.83 9.71 6.98
C LEU A 139 24.82 8.55 6.84
N ASN A 140 25.75 8.61 5.89
CA ASN A 140 26.72 7.57 5.58
C ASN A 140 26.08 6.19 5.33
N LEU A 141 24.95 6.15 4.60
CA LEU A 141 24.19 4.92 4.34
C LEU A 141 24.36 4.38 2.91
N SER A 142 25.36 4.81 2.15
CA SER A 142 25.54 4.44 0.74
C SER A 142 25.74 2.94 0.52
N GLU A 143 26.20 2.20 1.55
CA GLU A 143 26.36 0.75 1.50
C GLU A 143 25.14 -0.03 2.05
N ASN A 144 24.14 0.67 2.60
CA ASN A 144 22.97 0.05 3.23
C ASN A 144 21.66 0.39 2.55
N VAL A 145 21.54 1.56 1.90
CA VAL A 145 20.30 2.05 1.30
C VAL A 145 20.52 2.35 -0.18
N PHE A 146 19.76 1.68 -1.05
CA PHE A 146 19.94 1.72 -2.49
C PHE A 146 18.67 2.19 -3.18
N LEU A 147 18.75 3.28 -3.96
CA LEU A 147 17.69 3.71 -4.85
C LEU A 147 17.85 2.99 -6.20
N LEU A 148 17.02 1.97 -6.46
CA LEU A 148 17.13 1.12 -7.64
C LEU A 148 16.46 1.69 -8.90
N GLY A 149 15.85 2.88 -8.79
CA GLY A 149 15.04 3.45 -9.87
C GLY A 149 13.76 2.68 -10.14
N HIS A 150 13.10 2.99 -11.25
CA HIS A 150 11.90 2.28 -11.68
C HIS A 150 12.25 0.86 -12.16
N LYS A 151 11.38 -0.10 -11.86
CA LYS A 151 11.46 -1.49 -12.34
C LYS A 151 10.11 -1.92 -12.88
N GLU A 152 10.09 -2.43 -14.10
CA GLU A 152 8.85 -2.96 -14.72
C GLU A 152 8.31 -4.19 -14.01
N ASN A 153 9.18 -5.02 -13.48
CA ASN A 153 8.83 -6.22 -12.75
C ASN A 153 9.39 -6.18 -11.34
N VAL A 154 8.54 -5.91 -10.38
CA VAL A 154 8.90 -5.82 -8.96
C VAL A 154 8.74 -7.14 -8.21
N PHE A 155 8.06 -8.13 -8.78
CA PHE A 155 7.73 -9.37 -8.07
C PHE A 155 8.93 -10.20 -7.62
N PRO A 156 10.02 -10.34 -8.39
CA PRO A 156 11.23 -11.02 -7.91
C PRO A 156 11.83 -10.36 -6.66
N TYR A 157 11.83 -9.00 -6.63
CA TYR A 157 12.30 -8.24 -5.48
C TYR A 157 11.41 -8.43 -4.26
N ILE A 158 10.08 -8.41 -4.46
CA ILE A 158 9.11 -8.62 -3.37
C ILE A 158 9.28 -10.02 -2.77
N LYS A 159 9.36 -11.05 -3.61
CA LYS A 159 9.46 -12.44 -3.19
C LYS A 159 10.73 -12.72 -2.36
N SER A 160 11.83 -12.06 -2.69
CA SER A 160 13.13 -12.29 -2.05
C SER A 160 13.37 -11.37 -0.84
N ALA A 161 12.54 -10.38 -0.60
CA ALA A 161 12.66 -9.47 0.54
C ALA A 161 12.28 -10.15 1.86
N LYS A 162 12.92 -9.75 2.96
CA LYS A 162 12.53 -10.14 4.32
C LYS A 162 11.12 -9.65 4.66
N ALA A 163 10.86 -8.40 4.32
CA ALA A 163 9.55 -7.75 4.41
C ALA A 163 9.52 -6.51 3.52
N ILE A 164 8.29 -6.05 3.21
CA ILE A 164 8.04 -4.78 2.55
C ILE A 164 7.77 -3.72 3.60
N PHE A 165 8.40 -2.55 3.46
CA PHE A 165 8.03 -1.35 4.17
C PHE A 165 7.07 -0.47 3.35
N SER A 166 5.98 -0.05 3.97
CA SER A 166 5.10 1.00 3.48
C SER A 166 5.06 2.13 4.51
N SER A 167 5.81 3.20 4.27
CA SER A 167 5.92 4.36 5.16
C SER A 167 5.01 5.52 4.77
N SER A 168 4.00 5.26 3.96
CA SER A 168 3.13 6.28 3.38
C SER A 168 2.39 7.07 4.45
N LEU A 169 2.21 8.38 4.18
CA LEU A 169 1.40 9.27 5.01
C LEU A 169 -0.10 9.07 4.77
N TRP A 170 -0.49 8.58 3.61
CA TRP A 170 -1.86 8.18 3.23
C TRP A 170 -1.80 7.19 2.06
N GLU A 171 -2.74 6.27 2.01
CA GLU A 171 -2.93 5.27 0.94
C GLU A 171 -4.40 5.19 0.51
N ASP A 172 -4.66 4.43 -0.54
CA ASP A 172 -6.00 3.97 -0.95
C ASP A 172 -5.92 2.90 -2.03
N PRO A 173 -6.01 1.65 -1.70
CA PRO A 173 -5.81 0.95 -0.42
C PRO A 173 -4.34 0.56 -0.15
N GLY A 174 -3.37 0.95 -1.01
CA GLY A 174 -1.96 0.57 -0.89
C GLY A 174 -1.59 -0.66 -1.74
N ALA A 175 -1.59 -0.50 -3.06
CA ALA A 175 -1.39 -1.58 -4.03
C ALA A 175 -0.16 -2.45 -3.75
N VAL A 176 0.99 -1.84 -3.46
CA VAL A 176 2.26 -2.56 -3.20
C VAL A 176 2.15 -3.50 -1.99
N MET A 177 1.43 -3.10 -0.95
CA MET A 177 1.18 -3.92 0.24
C MET A 177 0.35 -5.17 -0.13
N ILE A 178 -0.66 -5.00 -0.98
CA ILE A 178 -1.52 -6.07 -1.48
C ILE A 178 -0.73 -7.02 -2.39
N GLU A 179 0.11 -6.49 -3.26
CA GLU A 179 1.03 -7.27 -4.10
C GLU A 179 2.01 -8.08 -3.26
N ALA A 180 2.59 -7.48 -2.22
CA ALA A 180 3.49 -8.16 -1.29
C ALA A 180 2.80 -9.31 -0.56
N ALA A 181 1.60 -9.09 -0.04
CA ALA A 181 0.78 -10.12 0.58
C ALA A 181 0.44 -11.26 -0.40
N PHE A 182 0.13 -10.91 -1.65
CA PHE A 182 -0.12 -11.89 -2.69
C PHE A 182 1.14 -12.71 -3.04
N CYS A 183 2.33 -12.09 -2.95
CA CYS A 183 3.65 -12.76 -3.05
C CYS A 183 4.03 -13.59 -1.82
N ASN A 184 3.21 -13.61 -0.78
CA ASN A 184 3.52 -14.26 0.50
C ASN A 184 4.68 -13.61 1.27
N THR A 185 4.88 -12.30 1.09
CA THR A 185 5.90 -11.49 1.74
C THR A 185 5.26 -10.66 2.85
N LEU A 186 5.92 -10.60 4.01
CA LEU A 186 5.44 -9.84 5.16
C LEU A 186 5.46 -8.33 4.88
N VAL A 187 4.53 -7.63 5.49
CA VAL A 187 4.38 -6.19 5.37
C VAL A 187 4.54 -5.52 6.72
N ILE A 188 5.33 -4.44 6.75
CA ILE A 188 5.45 -3.50 7.86
C ILE A 188 4.96 -2.16 7.33
N SER A 189 3.80 -1.70 7.77
CA SER A 189 3.13 -0.52 7.22
C SER A 189 2.80 0.52 8.27
N SER A 190 2.82 1.80 7.87
CA SER A 190 2.15 2.82 8.66
C SER A 190 0.66 2.51 8.76
N ASP A 191 0.03 2.89 9.86
CA ASP A 191 -1.42 2.84 10.09
C ASP A 191 -2.14 4.05 9.48
N CYS A 192 -1.59 4.59 8.39
CA CYS A 192 -2.14 5.74 7.72
C CYS A 192 -3.57 5.49 7.22
N MET A 193 -4.31 6.58 7.03
CA MET A 193 -5.71 6.53 6.58
C MET A 193 -5.87 5.80 5.24
N SER A 194 -6.99 5.12 5.11
CA SER A 194 -7.53 4.52 3.89
C SER A 194 -6.77 3.28 3.41
N GLY A 195 -6.80 2.23 4.23
CA GLY A 195 -6.49 0.88 3.77
C GLY A 195 -5.52 0.06 4.58
N PRO A 196 -4.32 0.54 5.01
CA PRO A 196 -3.32 -0.34 5.65
C PRO A 196 -3.83 -1.01 6.92
N LYS A 197 -4.51 -0.28 7.79
CA LYS A 197 -5.06 -0.81 9.04
C LYS A 197 -6.14 -1.86 8.80
N GLU A 198 -7.03 -1.58 7.84
CA GLU A 198 -8.09 -2.51 7.42
C GLU A 198 -7.50 -3.75 6.76
N PHE A 199 -6.62 -3.57 5.76
CA PHE A 199 -6.02 -4.68 5.02
C PHE A 199 -5.20 -5.61 5.91
N LEU A 200 -4.44 -5.05 6.86
CA LEU A 200 -3.62 -5.80 7.81
C LEU A 200 -4.39 -6.26 9.05
N GLU A 201 -5.72 -6.07 9.10
CA GLU A 201 -6.61 -6.50 10.20
C GLU A 201 -6.05 -6.09 11.57
N ASN A 202 -5.75 -4.79 11.74
CA ASN A 202 -5.17 -4.26 12.98
C ASN A 202 -3.89 -4.99 13.42
N GLY A 203 -3.07 -5.48 12.47
CA GLY A 203 -1.80 -6.15 12.71
C GLY A 203 -1.84 -7.68 12.75
N LYS A 204 -3.00 -8.31 12.53
CA LYS A 204 -3.09 -9.77 12.38
C LYS A 204 -2.44 -10.27 11.09
N ALA A 205 -2.51 -9.49 10.01
CA ALA A 205 -1.97 -9.84 8.70
C ALA A 205 -0.63 -9.18 8.38
N GLY A 206 0.04 -8.56 9.36
CA GLY A 206 1.31 -7.86 9.17
C GLY A 206 1.72 -7.10 10.42
N TYR A 207 2.51 -6.05 10.23
CA TYR A 207 2.96 -5.18 11.32
C TYR A 207 2.54 -3.75 11.02
N LEU A 208 1.95 -3.09 12.00
CA LEU A 208 1.54 -1.69 11.90
C LEU A 208 2.41 -0.83 12.82
N PHE A 209 2.72 0.36 12.36
CA PHE A 209 3.32 1.40 13.15
C PHE A 209 2.55 2.72 12.98
N GLU A 210 2.59 3.54 13.99
CA GLU A 210 1.93 4.84 14.02
C GLU A 210 2.46 5.75 12.90
N ASN A 211 1.55 6.36 12.14
CA ASN A 211 1.88 7.16 10.97
C ASN A 211 2.93 8.23 11.28
N ASN A 212 3.97 8.29 10.43
CA ASN A 212 5.08 9.23 10.53
C ASN A 212 5.85 9.20 11.86
N ASN A 213 5.77 8.11 12.62
CA ASN A 213 6.45 7.94 13.91
C ASN A 213 7.61 6.95 13.81
N ILE A 214 8.84 7.45 13.90
CA ILE A 214 10.05 6.62 13.78
C ILE A 214 10.26 5.65 14.94
N LYS A 215 9.85 6.02 16.17
CA LYS A 215 9.94 5.14 17.34
C LYS A 215 8.97 3.96 17.19
N SER A 216 7.74 4.25 16.76
CA SER A 216 6.74 3.22 16.49
C SER A 216 7.17 2.29 15.36
N LEU A 217 7.77 2.84 14.27
CA LEU A 217 8.34 2.04 13.19
C LEU A 217 9.47 1.12 13.69
N LYS A 218 10.38 1.65 14.51
CA LYS A 218 11.46 0.84 15.12
C LYS A 218 10.89 -0.29 15.98
N ASN A 219 9.91 0.00 16.83
CA ASN A 219 9.24 -0.99 17.67
C ASN A 219 8.56 -2.09 16.82
N SER A 220 7.92 -1.72 15.71
CA SER A 220 7.31 -2.69 14.78
C SER A 220 8.34 -3.57 14.09
N LEU A 221 9.51 -3.03 13.77
CA LEU A 221 10.63 -3.80 13.24
C LEU A 221 11.24 -4.74 14.30
N ASP A 222 11.39 -4.29 15.54
CA ASP A 222 11.87 -5.16 16.63
C ASP A 222 10.86 -6.29 16.91
N LYS A 223 9.55 -6.00 16.87
CA LYS A 223 8.52 -7.02 16.94
C LYS A 223 8.64 -8.02 15.79
N PHE A 224 8.88 -7.55 14.57
CA PHE A 224 9.13 -8.43 13.42
C PHE A 224 10.32 -9.36 13.66
N PHE A 225 11.42 -8.89 14.25
CA PHE A 225 12.58 -9.76 14.52
C PHE A 225 12.31 -10.78 15.64
N ASN A 226 11.67 -10.35 16.72
CA ASN A 226 11.43 -11.15 17.93
C ASN A 226 10.30 -12.16 17.78
N GLU A 227 9.41 -11.98 16.81
CA GLU A 227 8.29 -12.87 16.59
C GLU A 227 8.75 -14.21 16.01
N ASN A 228 8.21 -15.33 16.50
CA ASN A 228 8.57 -16.67 16.03
C ASN A 228 8.08 -16.94 14.59
N LEU A 229 8.58 -18.00 13.98
CA LEU A 229 8.28 -18.35 12.60
C LEU A 229 6.82 -18.70 12.38
N ASP A 230 6.15 -19.32 13.34
CA ASP A 230 4.76 -19.76 13.19
C ASP A 230 3.79 -18.57 13.17
N LYS A 231 3.97 -17.59 14.04
CA LYS A 231 3.23 -16.32 13.98
C LYS A 231 3.49 -15.56 12.67
N LYS A 232 4.72 -15.57 12.17
CA LYS A 232 5.04 -14.99 10.86
C LYS A 232 4.35 -15.72 9.72
N LYS A 233 4.25 -17.05 9.76
CA LYS A 233 3.49 -17.85 8.78
C LYS A 233 2.00 -17.53 8.86
N GLU A 234 1.43 -17.45 10.06
CA GLU A 234 0.04 -17.07 10.27
C GLU A 234 -0.28 -15.70 9.66
N LYS A 235 0.53 -14.67 9.95
CA LYS A 235 0.38 -13.35 9.33
C LYS A 235 0.40 -13.40 7.80
N LYS A 236 1.31 -14.19 7.21
CA LYS A 236 1.36 -14.38 5.76
C LYS A 236 0.09 -15.01 5.20
N ILE A 237 -0.49 -15.99 5.90
CA ILE A 237 -1.74 -16.66 5.51
C ILE A 237 -2.90 -15.66 5.53
N PHE A 238 -3.05 -14.87 6.60
CA PHE A 238 -4.08 -13.83 6.69
C PHE A 238 -3.91 -12.78 5.60
N ALA A 239 -2.70 -12.24 5.43
CA ALA A 239 -2.40 -11.26 4.38
C ALA A 239 -2.71 -11.81 2.98
N LYS A 240 -2.32 -13.05 2.70
CA LYS A 240 -2.61 -13.74 1.44
C LYS A 240 -4.11 -13.91 1.20
N LYS A 241 -4.87 -14.28 2.23
CA LYS A 241 -6.33 -14.39 2.17
C LYS A 241 -6.96 -13.04 1.81
N ASN A 242 -6.52 -11.97 2.49
CA ASN A 242 -7.03 -10.62 2.24
C ASN A 242 -6.70 -10.13 0.83
N SER A 243 -5.49 -10.38 0.33
CA SER A 243 -5.08 -9.96 -1.01
C SER A 243 -5.94 -10.58 -2.14
N LYS A 244 -6.56 -11.74 -1.93
CA LYS A 244 -7.45 -12.38 -2.91
C LYS A 244 -8.69 -11.55 -3.23
N LYS A 245 -9.15 -10.70 -2.32
CA LYS A 245 -10.27 -9.78 -2.54
C LYS A 245 -9.97 -8.75 -3.63
N TYR A 246 -8.68 -8.47 -3.87
CA TYR A 246 -8.17 -7.48 -4.81
C TYR A 246 -7.76 -8.07 -6.16
N THR A 247 -8.18 -9.31 -6.47
CA THR A 247 -7.96 -9.88 -7.81
C THR A 247 -8.96 -9.30 -8.81
N ILE A 248 -8.54 -9.18 -10.08
CA ILE A 248 -9.44 -8.77 -11.18
C ILE A 248 -10.71 -9.62 -11.20
N PHE A 249 -10.58 -10.93 -10.97
CA PHE A 249 -11.72 -11.86 -10.95
C PHE A 249 -12.68 -11.56 -9.79
N SER A 250 -12.17 -11.34 -8.57
CA SER A 250 -13.00 -10.99 -7.40
C SER A 250 -13.72 -9.66 -7.61
N HIS A 251 -13.03 -8.67 -8.16
CA HIS A 251 -13.62 -7.38 -8.51
C HIS A 251 -14.74 -7.53 -9.55
N TYR A 252 -14.50 -8.28 -10.61
CA TYR A 252 -15.49 -8.55 -11.66
C TYR A 252 -16.76 -9.20 -11.09
N LEU A 253 -16.61 -10.24 -10.25
CA LEU A 253 -17.75 -10.90 -9.61
C LEU A 253 -18.55 -9.96 -8.70
N ALA A 254 -17.85 -9.12 -7.93
CA ALA A 254 -18.50 -8.14 -7.08
C ALA A 254 -19.24 -7.09 -7.91
N LEU A 255 -18.61 -6.56 -8.96
CA LEU A 255 -19.22 -5.58 -9.85
C LEU A 255 -20.44 -6.15 -10.58
N LYS A 256 -20.35 -7.40 -11.08
CA LYS A 256 -21.49 -8.10 -11.74
C LYS A 256 -22.72 -8.17 -10.83
N LYS A 257 -22.53 -8.50 -9.53
CA LYS A 257 -23.64 -8.55 -8.56
C LYS A 257 -24.30 -7.19 -8.29
N ILE A 258 -23.58 -6.09 -8.52
CA ILE A 258 -24.05 -4.74 -8.27
C ILE A 258 -24.86 -4.19 -9.46
N ILE A 259 -24.49 -4.60 -10.68
CA ILE A 259 -25.09 -4.08 -11.91
C ILE A 259 -26.34 -4.87 -12.30
N ASN A 260 -26.37 -6.16 -12.01
CA ASN A 260 -27.54 -7.03 -12.20
C ASN A 260 -28.53 -6.86 -11.04
#